data_a8d91063a82932aa4b5c024a2d593f37
#
_entry.id   a8d91063a82932aa4b5c024a2d593f37
#
_cell.length_a   1.000
_cell.length_b   1.000
_cell.length_c   1.000
_cell.angle_alpha   90.00
_cell.angle_beta   90.00
_cell.angle_gamma   90.00
#
_symmetry.space_group_name_H-M   'P 1'
#
loop_
_entity.id
_entity.type
_entity.pdbx_description
1 polymer ?
#
loop_
_entity_poly.entity_id
_entity_poly.type
_entity_poly.pdbx_seq_one_letter_code
_entity_poly.pdbx_strand_id
1 'polypeptide(L)'
;MSVLSFLKRNAMQPQGGLSATVAAAHASPVAAIGSSDEYIDKVKRDIDANRLDLKGNATVMQPCPFAAAEAVNDARRRSGASLLTAHDLAHLALRPVVVAWVPEKIYPGVSVKCPNCKKIASPARWCGTRILHGLERQSAYITKEYICYSCEAEPRPKHARGDGEAGGPKRRKQRAFQADAAGALALLPPVVSSTWRLVNSGRVLCEAGVVDFVRALATRTSWSAIAEALNELKEAAWERQVTQLHMDLCKTLLGDVYVDAVALPSEHRLSADWVRNMYVSDAEKRHRAVSTELSAEKGDDVLALDWTVDAAARCSSSFLFNAMDGQGHLLMSSLTTTCSPYGVKNLLAALRQRGVAPRVVYVDCECCGSWRAIINEIWPTASIKLDGMHAIRRLTRTTTSTQNPLHGRFCAALSAAIYTYDSDTLSRLQAAQRRQGQRGRLTTRARNKYVPRVIVDAERIAHDIDEVIEKFRGMQSGAGPLLTTATQEAWRDLRPHVLAGCLCDPPAMQMNTTGSPVTIGGEQFQTVRTRRGASALEGFHTHQKQWLGCLGRHAADAGTALLADGAVRWNRKRRRERPEG
;
A
#
# COMPACT_ATOMS: atom_id res chain seq x y z
N MET A 1 14.20 0.83 -16.79
CA MET A 1 13.82 -0.37 -17.57
C MET A 1 12.54 -0.91 -16.99
N SER A 2 11.47 -0.96 -17.79
CA SER A 2 10.13 -1.36 -17.34
C SER A 2 10.05 -2.89 -17.27
N VAL A 3 9.29 -3.42 -16.28
CA VAL A 3 9.02 -4.86 -16.11
C VAL A 3 8.43 -5.47 -17.40
N LEU A 4 7.68 -4.68 -18.17
CA LEU A 4 7.13 -5.07 -19.47
C LEU A 4 8.20 -5.35 -20.54
N SER A 5 9.38 -4.72 -20.47
CA SER A 5 10.46 -4.96 -21.44
C SER A 5 11.23 -6.25 -21.17
N PHE A 6 11.16 -6.77 -19.95
CA PHE A 6 11.75 -8.07 -19.59
C PHE A 6 10.88 -9.24 -20.05
N LEU A 7 9.57 -9.11 -19.98
CA LEU A 7 8.63 -10.17 -20.37
C LEU A 7 8.49 -10.31 -21.89
N LYS A 8 8.65 -9.23 -22.66
CA LYS A 8 8.57 -9.27 -24.13
C LYS A 8 9.75 -9.93 -24.85
N ARG A 9 10.89 -10.17 -24.19
CA ARG A 9 12.07 -10.78 -24.82
C ARG A 9 12.06 -12.31 -24.89
N ASN A 10 11.13 -12.97 -24.22
CA ASN A 10 11.08 -14.46 -24.18
C ASN A 10 9.85 -15.06 -24.88
N ALA A 11 9.07 -14.29 -25.63
CA ALA A 11 8.02 -14.82 -26.48
C ALA A 11 8.62 -15.19 -27.85
N MET A 12 8.90 -16.47 -28.06
CA MET A 12 9.16 -17.02 -29.38
C MET A 12 7.89 -16.90 -30.24
N GLN A 13 8.02 -16.25 -31.40
CA GLN A 13 6.98 -16.20 -32.42
C GLN A 13 6.83 -17.59 -33.06
N PRO A 14 5.62 -18.11 -33.21
CA PRO A 14 5.39 -19.23 -34.10
C PRO A 14 5.25 -18.73 -35.55
N GLN A 15 6.03 -19.32 -36.43
CA GLN A 15 5.86 -19.14 -37.88
C GLN A 15 4.86 -20.18 -38.42
N GLY A 16 4.00 -19.69 -39.29
CA GLY A 16 3.45 -20.47 -40.41
C GLY A 16 2.13 -21.19 -40.15
N GLY A 17 1.12 -20.71 -40.83
CA GLY A 17 -0.24 -21.21 -40.82
C GLY A 17 -0.44 -22.53 -41.53
N LEU A 18 -1.53 -23.17 -41.19
CA LEU A 18 -2.37 -23.94 -42.11
C LEU A 18 -3.81 -23.93 -41.59
N SER A 19 -4.66 -23.36 -42.41
CA SER A 19 -6.11 -23.36 -42.26
C SER A 19 -6.65 -24.74 -42.63
N ALA A 20 -7.51 -25.32 -41.80
CA ALA A 20 -8.50 -26.27 -42.25
C ALA A 20 -9.73 -26.21 -41.32
N THR A 21 -10.76 -25.69 -41.91
CA THR A 21 -12.14 -25.68 -41.45
C THR A 21 -12.68 -27.10 -41.40
N VAL A 22 -13.16 -27.58 -40.24
CA VAL A 22 -14.21 -28.59 -40.17
C VAL A 22 -15.20 -28.18 -39.08
N ALA A 23 -16.32 -27.63 -39.52
CA ALA A 23 -17.53 -27.55 -38.73
C ALA A 23 -18.30 -28.86 -38.87
N ALA A 24 -18.73 -29.44 -37.76
CA ALA A 24 -20.08 -29.98 -37.60
C ALA A 24 -20.24 -30.81 -36.32
N ALA A 25 -21.09 -30.34 -35.48
CA ALA A 25 -22.14 -31.05 -34.76
C ALA A 25 -21.92 -32.54 -34.45
N HIS A 26 -21.61 -32.81 -33.16
CA HIS A 26 -22.23 -33.92 -32.45
C HIS A 26 -22.33 -33.56 -30.98
N ALA A 27 -23.55 -33.41 -30.48
CA ALA A 27 -23.84 -33.35 -29.05
C ALA A 27 -23.30 -34.65 -28.44
N SER A 28 -22.16 -34.58 -27.83
CA SER A 28 -21.48 -35.72 -27.20
C SER A 28 -22.10 -35.97 -25.82
N PRO A 29 -22.19 -37.20 -25.35
CA PRO A 29 -22.75 -37.53 -24.03
C PRO A 29 -21.77 -37.16 -22.92
N VAL A 30 -21.48 -35.87 -22.75
CA VAL A 30 -20.74 -35.29 -21.61
C VAL A 30 -21.52 -35.48 -20.31
N ALA A 31 -22.80 -35.83 -20.38
CA ALA A 31 -23.69 -36.08 -19.25
C ALA A 31 -23.26 -37.28 -18.34
N ALA A 32 -22.30 -38.11 -18.74
CA ALA A 32 -21.84 -39.23 -17.90
C ALA A 32 -20.53 -38.95 -17.12
N ILE A 33 -19.85 -37.85 -17.41
CA ILE A 33 -18.68 -37.41 -16.65
C ILE A 33 -19.13 -36.16 -15.88
N GLY A 34 -19.52 -36.36 -14.62
CA GLY A 34 -20.16 -35.34 -13.78
C GLY A 34 -19.52 -33.97 -13.89
N SER A 35 -20.35 -32.93 -13.81
CA SER A 35 -19.94 -31.53 -13.80
C SER A 35 -18.86 -31.25 -12.74
N SER A 36 -18.19 -30.09 -12.79
CA SER A 36 -17.26 -29.66 -11.72
C SER A 36 -17.93 -29.72 -10.35
N ASP A 37 -19.23 -29.47 -10.27
CA ASP A 37 -20.01 -29.51 -9.03
C ASP A 37 -20.17 -30.93 -8.51
N GLU A 38 -20.46 -31.91 -9.39
CA GLU A 38 -20.55 -33.35 -9.02
C GLU A 38 -19.21 -33.88 -8.52
N TYR A 39 -18.11 -33.45 -9.14
CA TYR A 39 -16.77 -33.78 -8.66
C TYR A 39 -16.52 -33.21 -7.25
N ILE A 40 -16.82 -31.93 -7.03
CA ILE A 40 -16.66 -31.29 -5.73
C ILE A 40 -17.55 -31.97 -4.68
N ASP A 41 -18.76 -32.33 -5.01
CA ASP A 41 -19.67 -33.05 -4.11
C ASP A 41 -19.20 -34.48 -3.82
N LYS A 42 -18.55 -35.14 -4.78
CA LYS A 42 -17.84 -36.38 -4.51
C LYS A 42 -16.70 -36.20 -3.52
N VAL A 43 -15.87 -35.17 -3.70
CA VAL A 43 -14.79 -34.85 -2.74
C VAL A 43 -15.34 -34.60 -1.33
N LYS A 44 -16.43 -33.86 -1.21
CA LYS A 44 -17.10 -33.62 0.08
C LYS A 44 -17.56 -34.94 0.75
N ARG A 45 -18.22 -35.83 -0.01
CA ARG A 45 -18.64 -37.16 0.47
C ARG A 45 -17.46 -38.04 0.89
N ASP A 46 -16.37 -37.99 0.14
CA ASP A 46 -15.18 -38.80 0.42
C ASP A 46 -14.43 -38.29 1.66
N ILE A 47 -14.43 -36.97 1.93
CA ILE A 47 -13.94 -36.38 3.17
C ILE A 47 -14.82 -36.81 4.36
N ASP A 48 -16.14 -36.74 4.22
CA ASP A 48 -17.06 -37.11 5.30
C ASP A 48 -16.96 -38.60 5.64
N ALA A 49 -16.79 -39.46 4.65
CA ALA A 49 -16.61 -40.89 4.80
C ALA A 49 -15.18 -41.31 5.21
N ASN A 50 -14.26 -40.37 5.47
CA ASN A 50 -12.83 -40.59 5.71
C ASN A 50 -12.12 -41.43 4.64
N ARG A 51 -12.60 -41.36 3.39
CA ARG A 51 -11.94 -41.98 2.22
C ARG A 51 -10.81 -41.11 1.67
N LEU A 52 -10.81 -39.81 1.96
CA LEU A 52 -9.73 -38.89 1.64
C LEU A 52 -9.02 -38.50 2.95
N ASP A 53 -7.72 -38.79 3.00
CA ASP A 53 -6.86 -38.38 4.12
C ASP A 53 -6.36 -36.95 3.90
N LEU A 54 -6.81 -36.02 4.72
CA LEU A 54 -6.41 -34.62 4.70
C LEU A 54 -5.30 -34.30 5.71
N LYS A 55 -4.71 -35.30 6.40
CA LYS A 55 -3.72 -35.05 7.45
C LYS A 55 -2.55 -34.20 6.96
N GLY A 56 -2.39 -33.02 7.56
CA GLY A 56 -1.33 -32.06 7.23
C GLY A 56 -1.49 -31.35 5.88
N ASN A 57 -2.54 -31.64 5.10
CA ASN A 57 -2.73 -31.04 3.77
C ASN A 57 -4.20 -30.69 3.49
N ALA A 58 -4.47 -29.42 3.31
CA ALA A 58 -5.81 -28.93 2.94
C ALA A 58 -6.13 -29.10 1.43
N THR A 59 -5.16 -29.47 0.61
CA THR A 59 -5.32 -29.53 -0.84
C THR A 59 -5.61 -30.95 -1.31
N VAL A 60 -6.74 -31.14 -1.97
CA VAL A 60 -7.10 -32.36 -2.64
C VAL A 60 -6.66 -32.23 -4.11
N MET A 61 -5.58 -32.90 -4.46
CA MET A 61 -5.13 -33.00 -5.85
C MET A 61 -5.85 -34.17 -6.54
N GLN A 62 -6.26 -33.95 -7.78
CA GLN A 62 -6.73 -35.07 -8.59
C GLN A 62 -5.58 -36.04 -8.86
N PRO A 63 -5.85 -37.35 -8.86
CA PRO A 63 -4.94 -38.29 -9.49
C PRO A 63 -4.76 -37.89 -10.97
N CYS A 64 -3.59 -38.17 -11.53
CA CYS A 64 -3.29 -37.89 -12.91
C CYS A 64 -4.46 -38.40 -13.79
N PRO A 65 -5.11 -37.52 -14.58
CA PRO A 65 -6.29 -37.92 -15.33
C PRO A 65 -6.03 -39.04 -16.32
N PHE A 66 -4.79 -39.20 -16.77
CA PHE A 66 -4.39 -40.23 -17.72
C PHE A 66 -4.31 -41.64 -17.11
N ALA A 67 -3.82 -41.77 -15.87
CA ALA A 67 -3.85 -43.05 -15.17
C ALA A 67 -5.29 -43.51 -14.85
N ALA A 68 -6.18 -42.54 -14.58
CA ALA A 68 -7.59 -42.82 -14.37
C ALA A 68 -8.35 -43.06 -15.70
N ALA A 69 -7.94 -42.38 -16.78
CA ALA A 69 -8.57 -42.48 -18.11
C ALA A 69 -8.45 -43.89 -18.72
N GLU A 70 -7.29 -44.52 -18.56
CA GLU A 70 -7.07 -45.88 -19.07
C GLU A 70 -7.97 -46.86 -18.33
N ALA A 71 -8.05 -46.80 -17.01
CA ALA A 71 -8.97 -47.63 -16.22
C ALA A 71 -10.44 -47.37 -16.54
N VAL A 72 -10.82 -46.10 -16.79
CA VAL A 72 -12.19 -45.74 -17.21
C VAL A 72 -12.48 -46.23 -18.60
N ASN A 73 -11.55 -46.12 -19.54
CA ASN A 73 -11.71 -46.64 -20.91
C ASN A 73 -11.80 -48.16 -20.91
N ASP A 74 -11.05 -48.85 -20.07
CA ASP A 74 -11.16 -50.30 -19.92
C ASP A 74 -12.51 -50.73 -19.32
N ALA A 75 -13.03 -49.98 -18.37
CA ALA A 75 -14.38 -50.22 -17.84
C ALA A 75 -15.45 -49.96 -18.91
N ARG A 76 -15.30 -48.91 -19.72
CA ARG A 76 -16.20 -48.57 -20.83
C ARG A 76 -16.15 -49.59 -21.95
N ARG A 77 -14.97 -50.10 -22.32
CA ARG A 77 -14.84 -51.24 -23.28
C ARG A 77 -15.61 -52.44 -22.78
N ARG A 78 -15.50 -52.79 -21.50
CA ARG A 78 -16.23 -53.92 -20.91
C ARG A 78 -17.74 -53.74 -20.89
N SER A 79 -18.22 -52.52 -20.78
CA SER A 79 -19.66 -52.19 -20.76
C SER A 79 -20.23 -51.85 -22.14
N GLY A 80 -19.44 -51.89 -23.20
CA GLY A 80 -19.87 -51.47 -24.54
C GLY A 80 -20.12 -49.97 -24.69
N ALA A 81 -19.68 -49.14 -23.74
CA ALA A 81 -19.83 -47.70 -23.82
C ALA A 81 -18.74 -47.08 -24.70
N SER A 82 -19.04 -45.92 -25.31
CA SER A 82 -18.08 -45.15 -26.09
C SER A 82 -16.86 -44.75 -25.25
N LEU A 83 -15.65 -44.83 -25.81
CA LEU A 83 -14.42 -44.41 -25.15
C LEU A 83 -14.42 -42.90 -24.86
N LEU A 84 -13.65 -42.49 -23.88
CA LEU A 84 -13.42 -41.07 -23.61
C LEU A 84 -12.73 -40.44 -24.81
N THR A 85 -13.26 -39.32 -25.28
CA THR A 85 -12.63 -38.49 -26.30
C THR A 85 -11.49 -37.67 -25.72
N ALA A 86 -10.62 -37.11 -26.55
CA ALA A 86 -9.60 -36.16 -26.14
C ALA A 86 -10.22 -34.94 -25.43
N HIS A 87 -11.39 -34.50 -25.87
CA HIS A 87 -12.14 -33.41 -25.26
C HIS A 87 -12.61 -33.78 -23.84
N ASP A 88 -13.16 -34.98 -23.65
CA ASP A 88 -13.54 -35.46 -22.31
C ASP A 88 -12.35 -35.54 -21.37
N LEU A 89 -11.21 -36.02 -21.87
CA LEU A 89 -9.96 -36.09 -21.08
C LEU A 89 -9.42 -34.69 -20.74
N ALA A 90 -9.52 -33.74 -21.66
CA ALA A 90 -9.16 -32.34 -21.40
C ALA A 90 -10.02 -31.72 -20.29
N HIS A 91 -11.33 -31.91 -20.34
CA HIS A 91 -12.23 -31.44 -19.30
C HIS A 91 -11.94 -32.08 -17.93
N LEU A 92 -11.57 -33.35 -17.91
CA LEU A 92 -11.17 -34.02 -16.66
C LEU A 92 -9.86 -33.45 -16.09
N ALA A 93 -8.89 -33.17 -16.95
CA ALA A 93 -7.58 -32.64 -16.55
C ALA A 93 -7.62 -31.16 -16.10
N LEU A 94 -8.54 -30.39 -16.64
CA LEU A 94 -8.72 -28.97 -16.31
C LEU A 94 -9.67 -28.73 -15.14
N ARG A 95 -10.11 -29.79 -14.42
CA ARG A 95 -10.90 -29.64 -13.21
C ARG A 95 -10.14 -28.85 -12.16
N PRO A 96 -10.82 -27.99 -11.39
CA PRO A 96 -10.15 -27.19 -10.37
C PRO A 96 -9.57 -28.09 -9.26
N VAL A 97 -8.39 -27.75 -8.79
CA VAL A 97 -7.87 -28.28 -7.54
C VAL A 97 -8.82 -27.90 -6.41
N VAL A 98 -9.15 -28.82 -5.52
CA VAL A 98 -10.03 -28.53 -4.37
C VAL A 98 -9.19 -28.25 -3.14
N VAL A 99 -9.40 -27.10 -2.53
CA VAL A 99 -8.84 -26.75 -1.22
C VAL A 99 -9.93 -26.89 -0.17
N ALA A 100 -9.81 -27.87 0.70
CA ALA A 100 -10.79 -28.20 1.74
C ALA A 100 -10.29 -27.72 3.11
N TRP A 101 -10.96 -26.73 3.71
CA TRP A 101 -10.64 -26.28 5.05
C TRP A 101 -11.58 -26.90 6.08
N VAL A 102 -11.14 -28.02 6.65
CA VAL A 102 -11.81 -28.77 7.69
C VAL A 102 -10.77 -29.06 8.78
N PRO A 103 -10.56 -28.12 9.75
CA PRO A 103 -9.41 -28.15 10.66
C PRO A 103 -9.23 -29.49 11.40
N GLU A 104 -10.31 -30.11 11.87
CA GLU A 104 -10.28 -31.38 12.60
C GLU A 104 -9.90 -32.59 11.73
N LYS A 105 -10.07 -32.51 10.40
CA LYS A 105 -9.62 -33.52 9.45
C LYS A 105 -8.18 -33.33 9.02
N ILE A 106 -7.76 -32.06 8.91
CA ILE A 106 -6.38 -31.69 8.53
C ILE A 106 -5.43 -31.94 9.71
N TYR A 107 -5.88 -31.59 10.92
CA TYR A 107 -5.09 -31.69 12.15
C TYR A 107 -5.84 -32.55 13.18
N PRO A 108 -5.60 -33.86 13.22
CA PRO A 108 -6.24 -34.74 14.19
C PRO A 108 -6.04 -34.25 15.64
N GLY A 109 -7.15 -34.24 16.40
CA GLY A 109 -7.14 -33.72 17.78
C GLY A 109 -7.43 -32.23 17.92
N VAL A 110 -7.52 -31.48 16.81
CA VAL A 110 -7.98 -30.09 16.84
C VAL A 110 -9.50 -30.05 16.80
N SER A 111 -10.09 -29.16 17.60
CA SER A 111 -11.52 -28.89 17.60
C SER A 111 -11.79 -27.41 17.29
N VAL A 112 -12.82 -27.16 16.48
CA VAL A 112 -13.27 -25.81 16.16
C VAL A 112 -14.09 -25.25 17.31
N LYS A 113 -13.71 -24.08 17.82
CA LYS A 113 -14.37 -23.43 18.96
C LYS A 113 -15.25 -22.27 18.50
N CYS A 114 -16.37 -22.09 19.18
CA CYS A 114 -17.28 -20.96 18.95
C CYS A 114 -16.57 -19.62 19.24
N PRO A 115 -16.58 -18.66 18.30
CA PRO A 115 -15.94 -17.34 18.50
C PRO A 115 -16.50 -16.57 19.70
N ASN A 116 -17.78 -16.84 20.08
CA ASN A 116 -18.45 -16.12 21.14
C ASN A 116 -18.19 -16.73 22.52
N CYS A 117 -18.54 -18.01 22.73
CA CYS A 117 -18.45 -18.66 24.05
C CYS A 117 -17.23 -19.57 24.23
N LYS A 118 -16.39 -19.73 23.22
CA LYS A 118 -15.14 -20.52 23.18
C LYS A 118 -15.35 -22.03 23.42
N LYS A 119 -16.59 -22.51 23.53
CA LYS A 119 -16.90 -23.93 23.61
C LYS A 119 -16.76 -24.62 22.27
N ILE A 120 -16.52 -25.93 22.28
CA ILE A 120 -16.41 -26.73 21.05
C ILE A 120 -17.74 -26.66 20.29
N ALA A 121 -17.66 -26.44 18.98
CA ALA A 121 -18.79 -26.44 18.07
C ALA A 121 -18.77 -27.71 17.21
N SER A 122 -19.94 -28.15 16.77
CA SER A 122 -20.10 -29.35 15.96
C SER A 122 -20.16 -28.98 14.46
N PRO A 123 -19.47 -29.72 13.58
CA PRO A 123 -19.64 -29.58 12.14
C PRO A 123 -21.06 -29.90 11.73
N ALA A 124 -21.69 -29.08 10.90
CA ALA A 124 -23.08 -29.23 10.50
C ALA A 124 -23.21 -29.59 9.01
N ARG A 125 -22.89 -28.65 8.12
CA ARG A 125 -23.08 -28.84 6.70
C ARG A 125 -21.92 -28.23 5.89
N TRP A 126 -21.75 -28.63 4.65
CA TRP A 126 -20.85 -27.98 3.73
C TRP A 126 -21.40 -26.62 3.32
N CYS A 127 -20.51 -25.65 3.29
CA CYS A 127 -20.80 -24.34 2.69
C CYS A 127 -20.82 -24.42 1.17
N GLY A 128 -21.37 -23.40 0.52
CA GLY A 128 -21.26 -23.25 -0.91
C GLY A 128 -19.79 -23.21 -1.37
N THR A 129 -19.52 -23.80 -2.52
CA THR A 129 -18.19 -23.75 -3.13
C THR A 129 -17.84 -22.31 -3.51
N ARG A 130 -16.60 -21.91 -3.27
CA ARG A 130 -16.08 -20.58 -3.61
C ARG A 130 -14.84 -20.72 -4.50
N ILE A 131 -14.58 -19.72 -5.31
CA ILE A 131 -13.34 -19.66 -6.09
C ILE A 131 -12.24 -19.09 -5.18
N LEU A 132 -11.14 -19.84 -5.06
CA LEU A 132 -9.90 -19.39 -4.43
C LEU A 132 -8.95 -18.88 -5.52
N HIS A 133 -8.70 -17.59 -5.51
CA HIS A 133 -7.82 -16.95 -6.49
C HIS A 133 -6.35 -17.07 -6.07
N GLY A 134 -5.55 -17.79 -6.87
CA GLY A 134 -4.10 -17.82 -6.80
C GLY A 134 -3.45 -16.94 -7.87
N LEU A 135 -2.13 -16.82 -7.85
CA LEU A 135 -1.38 -16.09 -8.88
C LEU A 135 -1.41 -16.79 -10.24
N GLU A 136 -1.19 -18.09 -10.23
CA GLU A 136 -1.07 -18.90 -11.46
C GLU A 136 -2.26 -19.81 -11.70
N ARG A 137 -2.97 -20.18 -10.65
CA ARG A 137 -4.11 -21.09 -10.77
C ARG A 137 -5.24 -20.67 -9.84
N GLN A 138 -6.38 -21.24 -10.15
CA GLN A 138 -7.56 -21.13 -9.29
C GLN A 138 -7.93 -22.48 -8.74
N SER A 139 -8.53 -22.46 -7.57
CA SER A 139 -8.93 -23.67 -6.86
C SER A 139 -10.38 -23.54 -6.42
N ALA A 140 -11.08 -24.65 -6.34
CA ALA A 140 -12.37 -24.70 -5.67
C ALA A 140 -12.13 -24.78 -4.17
N TYR A 141 -12.65 -23.82 -3.44
CA TYR A 141 -12.54 -23.78 -1.98
C TYR A 141 -13.83 -24.29 -1.33
N ILE A 142 -13.69 -25.23 -0.42
CA ILE A 142 -14.79 -25.79 0.36
C ILE A 142 -14.47 -25.75 1.86
N THR A 143 -15.48 -25.44 2.68
CA THR A 143 -15.39 -25.46 4.14
C THR A 143 -16.72 -25.86 4.74
N LYS A 144 -16.74 -26.19 6.04
CA LYS A 144 -17.95 -26.52 6.78
C LYS A 144 -18.49 -25.35 7.59
N GLU A 145 -19.77 -25.30 7.75
CA GLU A 145 -20.46 -24.54 8.78
C GLU A 145 -20.48 -25.34 10.09
N TYR A 146 -20.25 -24.65 11.19
CA TYR A 146 -20.25 -25.21 12.54
C TYR A 146 -21.38 -24.60 13.36
N ILE A 147 -22.00 -25.39 14.21
CA ILE A 147 -23.10 -24.97 15.09
C ILE A 147 -22.63 -25.02 16.54
N CYS A 148 -22.82 -23.92 17.25
CA CYS A 148 -22.64 -23.84 18.68
C CYS A 148 -23.99 -24.03 19.37
N TYR A 149 -24.16 -25.15 20.05
CA TYR A 149 -25.38 -25.44 20.82
C TYR A 149 -25.49 -24.68 22.16
N SER A 150 -24.38 -24.08 22.62
CA SER A 150 -24.34 -23.30 23.86
C SER A 150 -24.68 -21.83 23.68
N CYS A 151 -24.70 -21.33 22.43
CA CYS A 151 -25.01 -19.94 22.12
C CYS A 151 -26.35 -19.81 21.42
N GLU A 152 -27.11 -18.79 21.80
CA GLU A 152 -28.29 -18.38 21.03
C GLU A 152 -27.82 -17.54 19.82
N ALA A 153 -28.51 -17.68 18.70
CA ALA A 153 -28.28 -16.83 17.54
C ALA A 153 -28.77 -15.40 17.84
N GLU A 154 -27.98 -14.41 17.54
CA GLU A 154 -28.43 -13.01 17.58
C GLU A 154 -29.66 -12.83 16.68
N PRO A 155 -30.70 -12.12 17.13
CA PRO A 155 -31.85 -11.82 16.29
C PRO A 155 -31.37 -10.98 15.08
N ARG A 156 -31.65 -11.43 13.86
CA ARG A 156 -31.42 -10.61 12.68
C ARG A 156 -32.24 -9.34 12.80
N PRO A 157 -31.68 -8.14 12.51
CA PRO A 157 -32.48 -6.93 12.42
C PRO A 157 -33.63 -7.18 11.43
N LYS A 158 -34.85 -7.03 11.91
CA LYS A 158 -36.04 -7.13 11.06
C LYS A 158 -36.02 -5.96 10.10
N HIS A 159 -35.70 -6.18 8.83
CA HIS A 159 -36.18 -5.29 7.80
C HIS A 159 -37.71 -5.36 7.86
N ALA A 160 -38.32 -4.24 8.19
CA ALA A 160 -39.75 -4.08 8.26
C ALA A 160 -40.42 -4.53 6.95
N ARG A 161 -41.03 -5.67 6.96
CA ARG A 161 -42.09 -6.06 6.02
C ARG A 161 -43.17 -6.71 6.84
N GLY A 162 -44.29 -6.11 6.74
CA GLY A 162 -45.69 -6.46 6.97
C GLY A 162 -46.08 -7.58 7.89
N ASP A 163 -47.04 -7.25 8.68
CA ASP A 163 -47.88 -8.06 9.54
C ASP A 163 -48.29 -9.42 8.97
N GLY A 164 -48.26 -10.44 9.79
CA GLY A 164 -48.86 -11.71 9.45
C GLY A 164 -48.39 -12.88 10.31
N GLU A 165 -49.29 -13.33 11.21
CA GLU A 165 -49.43 -14.63 11.79
C GLU A 165 -48.69 -15.00 13.08
N ALA A 166 -49.51 -15.29 14.06
CA ALA A 166 -49.20 -15.95 15.31
C ALA A 166 -48.68 -17.37 15.08
N GLY A 167 -47.39 -17.57 15.23
CA GLY A 167 -46.74 -18.87 15.10
C GLY A 167 -46.28 -19.40 16.47
N GLY A 168 -46.42 -20.70 16.69
CA GLY A 168 -46.06 -21.47 17.87
C GLY A 168 -44.64 -21.27 18.40
N PRO A 169 -44.19 -22.02 19.43
CA PRO A 169 -42.95 -21.74 20.16
C PRO A 169 -41.73 -21.70 19.22
N LYS A 170 -41.17 -20.51 19.06
CA LYS A 170 -40.01 -20.28 18.16
C LYS A 170 -38.84 -21.09 18.69
N ARG A 171 -38.44 -22.17 17.97
CA ARG A 171 -37.18 -22.87 18.21
C ARG A 171 -36.05 -21.83 18.27
N ARG A 172 -35.33 -21.80 19.39
CA ARG A 172 -34.14 -20.95 19.56
C ARG A 172 -33.18 -21.26 18.43
N LYS A 173 -32.86 -20.26 17.59
CA LYS A 173 -31.88 -20.40 16.50
C LYS A 173 -30.50 -20.50 17.12
N GLN A 174 -29.83 -21.61 16.90
CA GLN A 174 -28.44 -21.83 17.31
C GLN A 174 -27.47 -20.98 16.48
N ARG A 175 -26.38 -20.55 17.08
CA ARG A 175 -25.38 -19.74 16.39
C ARG A 175 -24.54 -20.60 15.45
N ALA A 176 -24.64 -20.34 14.15
CA ALA A 176 -23.83 -20.96 13.10
C ALA A 176 -22.71 -20.03 12.63
N PHE A 177 -21.55 -20.59 12.29
CA PHE A 177 -20.38 -19.87 11.77
C PHE A 177 -19.54 -20.80 10.90
N GLN A 178 -18.67 -20.23 10.05
CA GLN A 178 -17.75 -21.00 9.19
C GLN A 178 -16.39 -21.19 9.90
N ALA A 179 -15.70 -22.30 9.60
CA ALA A 179 -14.39 -22.60 10.18
C ALA A 179 -13.31 -21.58 9.83
N ASP A 180 -13.47 -20.89 8.70
CA ASP A 180 -12.58 -19.85 8.20
C ASP A 180 -12.96 -18.42 8.62
N ALA A 181 -13.98 -18.27 9.48
CA ALA A 181 -14.29 -16.99 10.09
C ALA A 181 -13.14 -16.54 11.00
N ALA A 182 -12.78 -15.26 10.94
CA ALA A 182 -11.63 -14.70 11.67
C ALA A 182 -11.66 -15.02 13.18
N GLY A 183 -12.84 -14.96 13.81
CA GLY A 183 -13.01 -15.31 15.22
C GLY A 183 -12.81 -16.79 15.53
N ALA A 184 -13.12 -17.69 14.58
CA ALA A 184 -12.87 -19.12 14.73
C ALA A 184 -11.39 -19.44 14.52
N LEU A 185 -10.77 -18.86 13.49
CA LEU A 185 -9.34 -19.00 13.22
C LEU A 185 -8.46 -18.54 14.39
N ALA A 186 -8.85 -17.45 15.05
CA ALA A 186 -8.11 -16.91 16.20
C ALA A 186 -8.14 -17.83 17.44
N LEU A 187 -9.05 -18.80 17.49
CA LEU A 187 -9.16 -19.78 18.57
C LEU A 187 -8.50 -21.12 18.25
N LEU A 188 -8.00 -21.30 17.04
CA LEU A 188 -7.20 -22.47 16.68
C LEU A 188 -5.79 -22.39 17.29
N PRO A 189 -5.13 -23.53 17.53
CA PRO A 189 -3.73 -23.53 17.95
C PRO A 189 -2.86 -22.71 16.99
N PRO A 190 -1.83 -21.97 17.47
CA PRO A 190 -0.98 -21.12 16.63
C PRO A 190 -0.36 -21.86 15.44
N VAL A 191 0.04 -23.11 15.62
CA VAL A 191 0.58 -23.95 14.54
C VAL A 191 -0.45 -24.15 13.42
N VAL A 192 -1.73 -24.34 13.76
CA VAL A 192 -2.81 -24.53 12.80
C VAL A 192 -3.19 -23.22 12.15
N SER A 193 -3.35 -22.14 12.92
CA SER A 193 -3.70 -20.84 12.38
C SER A 193 -2.60 -20.25 11.48
N SER A 194 -1.33 -20.57 11.73
CA SER A 194 -0.20 -20.12 10.89
C SER A 194 -0.17 -20.77 9.51
N THR A 195 -0.79 -21.95 9.35
CA THR A 195 -0.90 -22.61 8.02
C THR A 195 -2.02 -22.02 7.16
N TRP A 196 -2.91 -21.22 7.77
CA TRP A 196 -3.95 -20.51 7.05
C TRP A 196 -3.36 -19.32 6.29
N ARG A 197 -3.00 -19.53 5.02
CA ARG A 197 -2.41 -18.49 4.15
C ARG A 197 -3.41 -17.90 3.16
N LEU A 198 -4.68 -17.86 3.54
CA LEU A 198 -5.75 -17.35 2.70
C LEU A 198 -6.29 -16.03 3.26
N VAL A 199 -6.62 -15.11 2.37
CA VAL A 199 -7.37 -13.91 2.72
C VAL A 199 -8.83 -14.13 2.38
N ASN A 200 -9.68 -14.14 3.42
CA ASN A 200 -11.12 -14.28 3.31
C ASN A 200 -11.81 -13.06 3.90
N SER A 201 -12.54 -12.31 3.07
CA SER A 201 -13.35 -11.16 3.49
C SER A 201 -14.84 -11.36 3.25
N GLY A 202 -15.29 -12.60 3.09
CA GLY A 202 -16.67 -12.92 2.71
C GLY A 202 -16.93 -12.81 1.21
N ARG A 203 -16.49 -11.72 0.57
CA ARG A 203 -16.63 -11.50 -0.88
C ARG A 203 -15.38 -11.91 -1.66
N VAL A 204 -14.23 -11.87 -1.03
CA VAL A 204 -12.93 -12.12 -1.65
C VAL A 204 -12.26 -13.28 -0.94
N LEU A 205 -11.78 -14.25 -1.71
CA LEU A 205 -10.97 -15.35 -1.22
C LEU A 205 -9.76 -15.53 -2.15
N CYS A 206 -8.55 -15.36 -1.61
CA CYS A 206 -7.33 -15.49 -2.37
C CYS A 206 -6.16 -16.01 -1.53
N GLU A 207 -5.15 -16.52 -2.22
CA GLU A 207 -3.89 -16.91 -1.61
C GLU A 207 -3.07 -15.68 -1.19
N ALA A 208 -2.20 -15.84 -0.19
CA ALA A 208 -1.34 -14.76 0.30
C ALA A 208 -0.44 -14.17 -0.81
N GLY A 209 0.01 -14.99 -1.77
CA GLY A 209 0.81 -14.52 -2.90
C GLY A 209 0.13 -13.44 -3.75
N VAL A 210 -1.18 -13.55 -3.96
CA VAL A 210 -1.97 -12.51 -4.66
C VAL A 210 -1.96 -11.20 -3.86
N VAL A 211 -2.13 -11.30 -2.53
CA VAL A 211 -2.12 -10.13 -1.64
C VAL A 211 -0.75 -9.46 -1.66
N ASP A 212 0.32 -10.22 -1.58
CA ASP A 212 1.69 -9.69 -1.60
C ASP A 212 2.02 -9.02 -2.94
N PHE A 213 1.56 -9.60 -4.05
CA PHE A 213 1.68 -8.98 -5.37
C PHE A 213 0.94 -7.63 -5.44
N VAL A 214 -0.32 -7.61 -5.00
CA VAL A 214 -1.11 -6.37 -4.98
C VAL A 214 -0.49 -5.33 -4.06
N ARG A 215 -0.04 -5.71 -2.85
CA ARG A 215 0.66 -4.79 -1.94
C ARG A 215 1.92 -4.20 -2.57
N ALA A 216 2.68 -4.98 -3.31
CA ALA A 216 3.90 -4.50 -3.97
C ALA A 216 3.61 -3.42 -5.03
N LEU A 217 2.47 -3.49 -5.69
CA LEU A 217 2.08 -2.63 -6.81
C LEU A 217 1.12 -1.50 -6.41
N ALA A 218 0.33 -1.65 -5.35
CA ALA A 218 -0.77 -0.75 -4.98
C ALA A 218 -0.37 0.73 -4.85
N THR A 219 0.88 1.03 -4.49
CA THR A 219 1.39 2.41 -4.41
C THR A 219 2.11 2.87 -5.70
N ARG A 220 2.04 2.10 -6.78
CA ARG A 220 2.82 2.34 -8.00
C ARG A 220 1.99 2.39 -9.26
N THR A 221 0.81 1.75 -9.26
CA THR A 221 -0.03 1.66 -10.45
C THR A 221 -1.52 1.56 -10.09
N SER A 222 -2.42 1.63 -11.08
CA SER A 222 -3.87 1.62 -10.88
C SER A 222 -4.40 0.22 -10.54
N TRP A 223 -5.56 0.16 -9.88
CA TRP A 223 -6.25 -1.11 -9.60
C TRP A 223 -6.58 -1.87 -10.89
N SER A 224 -6.91 -1.15 -11.96
CA SER A 224 -7.15 -1.76 -13.29
C SER A 224 -5.89 -2.40 -13.85
N ALA A 225 -4.75 -1.69 -13.80
CA ALA A 225 -3.47 -2.23 -14.27
C ALA A 225 -2.98 -3.42 -13.42
N ILE A 226 -3.27 -3.42 -12.10
CA ILE A 226 -2.97 -4.56 -11.24
C ILE A 226 -3.87 -5.75 -11.60
N ALA A 227 -5.16 -5.52 -11.81
CA ALA A 227 -6.10 -6.56 -12.21
C ALA A 227 -5.72 -7.16 -13.58
N GLU A 228 -5.35 -6.32 -14.54
CA GLU A 228 -4.87 -6.72 -15.86
C GLU A 228 -3.61 -7.58 -15.75
N ALA A 229 -2.60 -7.14 -15.00
CA ALA A 229 -1.37 -7.92 -14.79
C ALA A 229 -1.63 -9.27 -14.10
N LEU A 230 -2.56 -9.34 -13.15
CA LEU A 230 -2.97 -10.60 -12.53
C LEU A 230 -3.70 -11.51 -13.52
N ASN A 231 -4.56 -10.95 -14.38
CA ASN A 231 -5.28 -11.70 -15.40
C ASN A 231 -4.31 -12.25 -16.47
N GLU A 232 -3.34 -11.44 -16.92
CA GLU A 232 -2.28 -11.89 -17.83
C GLU A 232 -1.45 -13.05 -17.25
N LEU A 233 -1.09 -12.98 -15.96
CA LEU A 233 -0.39 -14.07 -15.29
C LEU A 233 -1.21 -15.36 -15.26
N LYS A 234 -2.52 -15.26 -15.00
CA LYS A 234 -3.44 -16.39 -14.99
C LYS A 234 -3.65 -16.97 -16.39
N GLU A 235 -3.80 -16.12 -17.40
CA GLU A 235 -3.91 -16.55 -18.81
C GLU A 235 -2.65 -17.31 -19.24
N ALA A 236 -1.48 -16.76 -18.99
CA ALA A 236 -0.22 -17.43 -19.31
C ALA A 236 -0.05 -18.77 -18.57
N ALA A 237 -0.50 -18.86 -17.32
CA ALA A 237 -0.47 -20.11 -16.57
C ALA A 237 -1.48 -21.13 -17.12
N TRP A 238 -2.67 -20.68 -17.48
CA TRP A 238 -3.71 -21.49 -18.11
C TRP A 238 -3.23 -22.04 -19.45
N GLU A 239 -2.68 -21.20 -20.31
CA GLU A 239 -2.10 -21.61 -21.60
C GLU A 239 -1.01 -22.68 -21.42
N ARG A 240 -0.13 -22.52 -20.42
CA ARG A 240 0.87 -23.56 -20.10
C ARG A 240 0.21 -24.88 -19.70
N GLN A 241 -0.85 -24.85 -18.90
CA GLN A 241 -1.57 -26.06 -18.48
C GLN A 241 -2.24 -26.75 -19.67
N VAL A 242 -2.90 -25.99 -20.55
CA VAL A 242 -3.52 -26.50 -21.76
C VAL A 242 -2.47 -27.09 -22.71
N THR A 243 -1.34 -26.43 -22.89
CA THR A 243 -0.23 -26.92 -23.73
C THR A 243 0.36 -28.23 -23.17
N GLN A 244 0.61 -28.28 -21.86
CA GLN A 244 1.12 -29.49 -21.20
C GLN A 244 0.13 -30.65 -21.35
N LEU A 245 -1.16 -30.37 -21.14
CA LEU A 245 -2.22 -31.36 -21.36
C LEU A 245 -2.23 -31.86 -22.79
N HIS A 246 -2.09 -30.99 -23.77
CA HIS A 246 -2.01 -31.35 -25.19
C HIS A 246 -0.82 -32.29 -25.47
N MET A 247 0.35 -31.93 -24.95
CA MET A 247 1.54 -32.78 -25.09
C MET A 247 1.36 -34.16 -24.44
N ASP A 248 0.72 -34.20 -23.27
CA ASP A 248 0.48 -35.48 -22.57
C ASP A 248 -0.57 -36.33 -23.28
N LEU A 249 -1.61 -35.72 -23.87
CA LEU A 249 -2.59 -36.40 -24.70
C LEU A 249 -1.95 -36.98 -25.97
N CYS A 250 -1.13 -36.22 -26.69
CA CYS A 250 -0.43 -36.71 -27.88
C CYS A 250 0.47 -37.92 -27.57
N LYS A 251 1.19 -37.89 -26.43
CA LYS A 251 2.02 -39.02 -25.98
C LYS A 251 1.20 -40.25 -25.63
N THR A 252 0.06 -40.05 -24.95
CA THR A 252 -0.77 -41.17 -24.44
C THR A 252 -1.59 -41.84 -25.56
N LEU A 253 -2.05 -41.07 -26.52
CA LEU A 253 -2.92 -41.53 -27.60
C LEU A 253 -2.15 -41.91 -28.89
N LEU A 254 -0.81 -41.83 -28.88
CA LEU A 254 0.08 -42.18 -30.00
C LEU A 254 -0.32 -41.50 -31.34
N GLY A 255 -0.78 -40.27 -31.30
CA GLY A 255 -1.17 -39.51 -32.48
C GLY A 255 -1.33 -38.02 -32.23
N ASP A 256 -1.39 -37.24 -33.31
CA ASP A 256 -1.67 -35.81 -33.25
C ASP A 256 -3.12 -35.58 -32.82
N VAL A 257 -3.33 -35.33 -31.54
CA VAL A 257 -4.62 -34.99 -30.97
C VAL A 257 -4.70 -33.46 -30.82
N TYR A 258 -5.61 -32.87 -31.55
CA TYR A 258 -5.87 -31.42 -31.41
C TYR A 258 -6.98 -31.20 -30.37
N VAL A 259 -6.67 -30.45 -29.35
CA VAL A 259 -7.66 -29.92 -28.38
C VAL A 259 -7.87 -28.47 -28.74
N ASP A 260 -9.11 -28.07 -29.04
CA ASP A 260 -9.44 -26.69 -29.27
C ASP A 260 -8.96 -25.81 -28.10
N ALA A 261 -8.50 -24.60 -28.41
CA ALA A 261 -8.03 -23.66 -27.41
C ALA A 261 -9.13 -23.40 -26.36
N VAL A 262 -8.95 -23.93 -25.17
CA VAL A 262 -9.86 -23.71 -24.05
C VAL A 262 -9.50 -22.39 -23.42
N ALA A 263 -10.35 -21.37 -23.59
CA ALA A 263 -10.17 -20.08 -23.00
C ALA A 263 -10.27 -20.14 -21.47
N LEU A 264 -9.52 -19.27 -20.78
CA LEU A 264 -9.69 -19.09 -19.34
C LEU A 264 -11.14 -18.67 -19.05
N PRO A 265 -11.86 -19.37 -18.17
CA PRO A 265 -13.24 -19.00 -17.82
C PRO A 265 -13.35 -17.56 -17.32
N SER A 266 -14.41 -16.85 -17.74
CA SER A 266 -14.59 -15.42 -17.44
C SER A 266 -14.71 -15.14 -15.93
N GLU A 267 -15.27 -16.04 -15.17
CA GLU A 267 -15.37 -15.97 -13.70
C GLU A 267 -14.00 -16.03 -13.01
N HIS A 268 -12.98 -16.40 -13.72
CA HIS A 268 -11.60 -16.44 -13.25
C HIS A 268 -10.90 -15.09 -13.39
N ARG A 269 -11.45 -14.16 -14.14
CA ARG A 269 -10.90 -12.82 -14.29
C ARG A 269 -11.18 -11.96 -13.07
N LEU A 270 -10.19 -11.17 -12.69
CA LEU A 270 -10.28 -10.23 -11.57
C LEU A 270 -10.62 -8.84 -12.08
N SER A 271 -11.58 -8.19 -11.43
CA SER A 271 -11.88 -6.77 -11.69
C SER A 271 -11.03 -5.84 -10.82
N ALA A 272 -10.90 -4.59 -11.24
CA ALA A 272 -10.27 -3.53 -10.44
C ALA A 272 -10.92 -3.40 -9.05
N ASP A 273 -12.24 -3.49 -8.98
CA ASP A 273 -12.99 -3.44 -7.72
C ASP A 273 -12.69 -4.62 -6.82
N TRP A 274 -12.54 -5.82 -7.39
CA TRP A 274 -12.15 -6.99 -6.63
C TRP A 274 -10.76 -6.79 -5.99
N VAL A 275 -9.78 -6.31 -6.77
CA VAL A 275 -8.41 -6.05 -6.31
C VAL A 275 -8.40 -5.00 -5.20
N ARG A 276 -9.13 -3.90 -5.38
CA ARG A 276 -9.28 -2.84 -4.37
C ARG A 276 -9.89 -3.38 -3.08
N ASN A 277 -11.01 -4.10 -3.16
CA ASN A 277 -11.71 -4.64 -1.99
C ASN A 277 -10.86 -5.65 -1.23
N MET A 278 -10.09 -6.48 -1.95
CA MET A 278 -9.12 -7.39 -1.36
C MET A 278 -8.03 -6.63 -0.60
N TYR A 279 -7.46 -5.59 -1.20
CA TYR A 279 -6.42 -4.77 -0.58
C TYR A 279 -6.92 -4.07 0.69
N VAL A 280 -8.12 -3.47 0.65
CA VAL A 280 -8.75 -2.83 1.81
C VAL A 280 -9.00 -3.84 2.92
N SER A 281 -9.58 -4.99 2.61
CA SER A 281 -9.82 -6.05 3.59
C SER A 281 -8.54 -6.58 4.23
N ASP A 282 -7.47 -6.68 3.45
CA ASP A 282 -6.16 -7.04 3.98
C ASP A 282 -5.57 -5.94 4.87
N ALA A 283 -5.69 -4.68 4.46
CA ALA A 283 -5.24 -3.54 5.25
C ALA A 283 -5.95 -3.45 6.60
N GLU A 284 -7.26 -3.71 6.65
CA GLU A 284 -8.03 -3.78 7.90
C GLU A 284 -7.47 -4.85 8.85
N LYS A 285 -7.15 -6.04 8.34
CA LYS A 285 -6.55 -7.12 9.16
C LYS A 285 -5.18 -6.76 9.71
N ARG A 286 -4.39 -6.00 8.93
CA ARG A 286 -3.05 -5.55 9.31
C ARG A 286 -3.05 -4.24 10.09
N HIS A 287 -4.18 -3.56 10.21
CA HIS A 287 -4.27 -2.22 10.80
C HIS A 287 -3.57 -2.16 12.17
N ARG A 288 -3.79 -3.13 13.05
CA ARG A 288 -3.16 -3.16 14.38
C ARG A 288 -1.63 -3.23 14.28
N ALA A 289 -1.08 -4.09 13.42
CA ALA A 289 0.35 -4.25 13.25
C ALA A 289 0.98 -2.99 12.64
N VAL A 290 0.34 -2.41 11.62
CA VAL A 290 0.75 -1.16 10.97
C VAL A 290 0.70 0.01 11.96
N SER A 291 -0.38 0.14 12.72
CA SER A 291 -0.51 1.15 13.77
C SER A 291 0.57 1.01 14.85
N THR A 292 0.86 -0.23 15.28
CA THR A 292 1.92 -0.48 16.28
C THR A 292 3.28 -0.06 15.73
N GLU A 293 3.60 -0.41 14.49
CA GLU A 293 4.88 -0.02 13.88
C GLU A 293 5.02 1.51 13.72
N LEU A 294 3.97 2.19 13.24
CA LEU A 294 3.97 3.65 13.15
C LEU A 294 4.02 4.32 14.52
N SER A 295 3.39 3.72 15.54
CA SER A 295 3.39 4.23 16.91
C SER A 295 4.71 4.00 17.65
N ALA A 296 5.55 3.11 17.16
CA ALA A 296 6.88 2.90 17.71
C ALA A 296 7.82 4.07 17.43
N GLU A 297 7.56 4.86 16.38
CA GLU A 297 8.33 6.08 16.09
C GLU A 297 8.02 7.15 17.14
N LYS A 298 9.03 7.51 17.93
CA LYS A 298 8.92 8.54 18.98
C LYS A 298 9.30 9.92 18.48
N GLY A 299 9.92 9.99 17.30
CA GLY A 299 10.50 11.22 16.79
C GLY A 299 11.73 11.66 17.57
N ASP A 300 12.24 12.80 17.16
CA ASP A 300 13.34 13.49 17.86
C ASP A 300 12.83 14.81 18.48
N ASP A 301 13.74 15.70 18.84
CA ASP A 301 13.42 17.00 19.44
C ASP A 301 12.92 18.05 18.43
N VAL A 302 12.75 17.69 17.15
CA VAL A 302 12.21 18.55 16.08
C VAL A 302 10.94 17.94 15.52
N LEU A 303 9.89 18.71 15.38
CA LEU A 303 8.64 18.31 14.73
C LEU A 303 8.29 19.32 13.64
N ALA A 304 8.02 18.85 12.44
CA ALA A 304 7.51 19.64 11.33
C ALA A 304 6.06 19.24 11.03
N LEU A 305 5.19 20.23 10.89
CA LEU A 305 3.77 20.07 10.61
C LEU A 305 3.43 20.77 9.30
N ASP A 306 2.70 20.07 8.42
CA ASP A 306 2.30 20.63 7.13
C ASP A 306 1.06 19.94 6.58
N TRP A 307 0.32 20.65 5.69
CA TRP A 307 -0.81 20.13 4.94
C TRP A 307 -0.51 20.06 3.45
N THR A 308 -1.09 19.07 2.79
CA THR A 308 -1.13 19.03 1.33
C THR A 308 -2.57 18.83 0.83
N VAL A 309 -2.93 19.60 -0.19
CA VAL A 309 -4.26 19.55 -0.83
C VAL A 309 -4.28 18.52 -1.95
N ASP A 310 -3.24 18.50 -2.78
CA ASP A 310 -3.20 17.73 -4.02
C ASP A 310 -3.32 16.21 -3.80
N ALA A 311 -2.75 15.70 -2.72
CA ALA A 311 -2.87 14.29 -2.36
C ALA A 311 -4.27 13.99 -1.78
N ALA A 312 -4.80 14.88 -0.94
CA ALA A 312 -6.09 14.71 -0.29
C ALA A 312 -7.27 14.68 -1.26
N ALA A 313 -7.24 15.52 -2.30
CA ALA A 313 -8.29 15.59 -3.33
C ALA A 313 -8.57 14.24 -4.01
N ARG A 314 -7.59 13.34 -4.00
CA ARG A 314 -7.74 12.00 -4.54
C ARG A 314 -8.44 11.01 -3.62
N CYS A 315 -8.59 11.35 -2.34
CA CYS A 315 -9.22 10.51 -1.32
C CYS A 315 -10.57 11.06 -0.85
N SER A 316 -11.25 11.86 -1.66
CA SER A 316 -12.52 12.51 -1.28
C SER A 316 -12.38 13.32 0.02
N SER A 317 -11.20 13.86 0.29
CA SER A 317 -10.88 14.72 1.43
C SER A 317 -10.31 16.05 0.96
N SER A 318 -10.44 17.08 1.79
CA SER A 318 -9.96 18.43 1.43
C SER A 318 -8.48 18.60 1.69
N PHE A 319 -7.96 17.99 2.77
CA PHE A 319 -6.59 18.17 3.21
C PHE A 319 -5.99 16.87 3.74
N LEU A 320 -4.68 16.73 3.61
CA LEU A 320 -3.90 15.68 4.21
C LEU A 320 -2.86 16.31 5.15
N PHE A 321 -3.06 16.11 6.45
CA PHE A 321 -2.16 16.58 7.49
C PHE A 321 -1.03 15.59 7.72
N ASN A 322 0.20 16.09 7.84
CA ASN A 322 1.39 15.30 8.10
C ASN A 322 2.20 15.89 9.25
N ALA A 323 2.76 15.02 10.08
CA ALA A 323 3.72 15.34 11.11
C ALA A 323 4.98 14.48 10.95
N MET A 324 6.15 15.09 10.88
CA MET A 324 7.44 14.45 10.61
C MET A 324 8.50 14.96 11.57
N ASP A 325 9.42 14.09 11.99
CA ASP A 325 10.53 14.49 12.83
C ASP A 325 11.70 15.11 12.05
N GLY A 326 12.68 15.65 12.75
CA GLY A 326 13.87 16.26 12.15
C GLY A 326 14.78 15.25 11.43
N GLN A 327 14.59 13.97 11.65
CA GLN A 327 15.28 12.89 10.96
C GLN A 327 14.56 12.47 9.66
N GLY A 328 13.33 12.91 9.48
CA GLY A 328 12.51 12.60 8.32
C GLY A 328 11.66 11.34 8.48
N HIS A 329 11.42 10.87 9.73
CA HIS A 329 10.44 9.82 10.01
C HIS A 329 9.05 10.43 10.09
N LEU A 330 8.10 9.82 9.42
CA LEU A 330 6.71 10.22 9.49
C LEU A 330 6.10 9.69 10.80
N LEU A 331 5.63 10.61 11.63
CA LEU A 331 5.00 10.30 12.92
C LEU A 331 3.48 10.18 12.78
N MET A 332 2.90 10.93 11.84
CA MET A 332 1.47 10.94 11.57
C MET A 332 1.17 11.38 10.14
N SER A 333 0.15 10.77 9.55
CA SER A 333 -0.48 11.19 8.30
C SER A 333 -1.98 10.96 8.42
N SER A 334 -2.81 11.99 8.23
CA SER A 334 -4.26 11.90 8.42
C SER A 334 -5.02 12.77 7.44
N LEU A 335 -6.05 12.20 6.84
CA LEU A 335 -7.01 12.96 6.02
C LEU A 335 -7.86 13.85 6.94
N THR A 336 -8.00 15.12 6.59
CA THR A 336 -8.77 16.11 7.36
C THR A 336 -9.70 16.90 6.45
N THR A 337 -10.80 17.38 7.00
CA THR A 337 -11.77 18.22 6.27
C THR A 337 -11.40 19.71 6.30
N THR A 338 -10.51 20.09 7.22
CA THR A 338 -10.06 21.47 7.40
C THR A 338 -8.54 21.56 7.52
N CYS A 339 -7.95 22.68 7.15
CA CYS A 339 -6.55 23.03 7.41
C CYS A 339 -6.37 23.88 8.66
N SER A 340 -7.34 23.88 9.56
CA SER A 340 -7.26 24.63 10.81
C SER A 340 -6.40 23.89 11.84
N PRO A 341 -5.50 24.58 12.57
CA PRO A 341 -4.77 24.02 13.69
C PRO A 341 -5.66 23.34 14.74
N TYR A 342 -6.84 23.92 15.02
CA TYR A 342 -7.82 23.34 15.94
C TYR A 342 -8.36 21.98 15.45
N GLY A 343 -8.51 21.79 14.14
CA GLY A 343 -8.97 20.54 13.54
C GLY A 343 -8.02 19.35 13.75
N VAL A 344 -6.74 19.62 14.04
CA VAL A 344 -5.71 18.60 14.28
C VAL A 344 -5.26 18.49 15.72
N LYS A 345 -5.84 19.28 16.64
CA LYS A 345 -5.48 19.29 18.07
C LYS A 345 -5.48 17.89 18.69
N ASN A 346 -6.53 17.12 18.46
CA ASN A 346 -6.65 15.75 18.99
C ASN A 346 -5.59 14.81 18.42
N LEU A 347 -5.20 15.00 17.16
CA LEU A 347 -4.13 14.22 16.52
C LEU A 347 -2.78 14.53 17.18
N LEU A 348 -2.49 15.80 17.47
CA LEU A 348 -1.28 16.22 18.17
C LEU A 348 -1.26 15.73 19.62
N ALA A 349 -2.40 15.77 20.32
CA ALA A 349 -2.53 15.22 21.67
C ALA A 349 -2.24 13.70 21.68
N ALA A 350 -2.69 12.97 20.64
CA ALA A 350 -2.37 11.55 20.48
C ALA A 350 -0.86 11.32 20.23
N LEU A 351 -0.18 12.21 19.50
CA LEU A 351 1.29 12.15 19.38
C LEU A 351 1.98 12.30 20.73
N ARG A 352 1.55 13.27 21.55
CA ARG A 352 2.08 13.45 22.91
C ARG A 352 1.87 12.21 23.78
N GLN A 353 0.66 11.61 23.74
CA GLN A 353 0.36 10.37 24.47
C GLN A 353 1.26 9.20 24.06
N ARG A 354 1.70 9.18 22.80
CA ARG A 354 2.67 8.22 22.28
C ARG A 354 4.10 8.47 22.75
N GLY A 355 4.36 9.58 23.44
CA GLY A 355 5.66 9.98 23.95
C GLY A 355 6.47 10.86 23.00
N VAL A 356 5.85 11.47 21.97
CA VAL A 356 6.50 12.48 21.13
C VAL A 356 6.63 13.77 21.95
N ALA A 357 7.87 14.25 22.10
CA ALA A 357 8.19 15.40 22.95
C ALA A 357 9.17 16.37 22.24
N PRO A 358 8.72 17.13 21.25
CA PRO A 358 9.57 18.04 20.50
C PRO A 358 10.00 19.22 21.37
N ARG A 359 11.23 19.69 21.18
CA ARG A 359 11.72 20.98 21.70
C ARG A 359 11.41 22.13 20.76
N VAL A 360 11.24 21.83 19.47
CA VAL A 360 10.84 22.81 18.46
C VAL A 360 9.79 22.23 17.51
N VAL A 361 8.79 23.04 17.18
CA VAL A 361 7.74 22.70 16.20
C VAL A 361 7.78 23.72 15.07
N TYR A 362 7.98 23.24 13.84
CA TYR A 362 7.91 24.05 12.62
C TYR A 362 6.51 23.99 12.03
N VAL A 363 5.98 25.16 11.69
CA VAL A 363 4.66 25.34 11.07
C VAL A 363 4.76 26.24 9.83
N ASP A 364 3.82 26.11 8.93
CA ASP A 364 3.77 26.87 7.69
C ASP A 364 3.19 28.27 7.84
N CYS A 365 2.34 28.49 8.85
CA CYS A 365 1.63 29.74 9.07
C CYS A 365 1.25 29.92 10.56
N GLU A 366 0.73 31.08 10.90
CA GLU A 366 0.14 31.40 12.22
C GLU A 366 0.99 31.01 13.44
N CYS A 367 2.32 31.03 13.29
CA CYS A 367 3.26 30.61 14.33
C CYS A 367 3.10 31.41 15.66
N CYS A 368 2.56 32.63 15.60
CA CYS A 368 2.27 33.48 16.76
C CYS A 368 0.77 33.50 17.14
N GLY A 369 -0.08 32.88 16.35
CA GLY A 369 -1.53 32.82 16.53
C GLY A 369 -2.01 31.48 17.09
N SER A 370 -2.93 30.86 16.37
CA SER A 370 -3.63 29.62 16.77
C SER A 370 -2.69 28.44 17.02
N TRP A 371 -1.60 28.30 16.26
CA TRP A 371 -0.58 27.27 16.52
C TRP A 371 0.06 27.45 17.89
N ARG A 372 0.37 28.70 18.31
CA ARG A 372 0.96 28.94 19.61
C ARG A 372 0.07 28.47 20.76
N ALA A 373 -1.22 28.77 20.67
CA ALA A 373 -2.19 28.34 21.68
C ALA A 373 -2.21 26.81 21.81
N ILE A 374 -2.34 26.11 20.69
CA ILE A 374 -2.45 24.63 20.66
C ILE A 374 -1.14 23.95 21.07
N ILE A 375 -0.01 24.39 20.53
CA ILE A 375 1.28 23.76 20.83
C ILE A 375 1.66 23.99 22.30
N ASN A 376 1.44 25.20 22.88
CA ASN A 376 1.70 25.45 24.27
C ASN A 376 0.83 24.63 25.22
N GLU A 377 -0.42 24.34 24.82
CA GLU A 377 -1.29 23.44 25.58
C GLU A 377 -0.78 21.99 25.56
N ILE A 378 -0.32 21.53 24.39
CA ILE A 378 0.12 20.14 24.21
C ILE A 378 1.57 19.96 24.68
N TRP A 379 2.49 20.83 24.28
CA TRP A 379 3.93 20.81 24.60
C TRP A 379 4.39 22.18 25.15
N PRO A 380 4.17 22.46 26.41
CA PRO A 380 4.41 23.80 26.99
C PRO A 380 5.85 24.30 26.86
N THR A 381 6.81 23.40 26.75
CA THR A 381 8.25 23.71 26.62
C THR A 381 8.75 23.82 25.20
N ALA A 382 7.91 23.50 24.22
CA ALA A 382 8.30 23.53 22.81
C ALA A 382 8.30 24.94 22.26
N SER A 383 9.37 25.32 21.56
CA SER A 383 9.39 26.57 20.80
C SER A 383 8.73 26.39 19.44
N ILE A 384 7.96 27.40 19.01
CA ILE A 384 7.27 27.36 17.73
C ILE A 384 8.05 28.21 16.74
N LYS A 385 8.33 27.67 15.58
CA LYS A 385 9.09 28.33 14.51
C LYS A 385 8.31 28.29 13.21
N LEU A 386 8.49 29.33 12.41
CA LEU A 386 7.95 29.42 11.07
C LEU A 386 8.90 28.68 10.10
N ASP A 387 8.33 27.89 9.20
CA ASP A 387 9.11 27.26 8.15
C ASP A 387 9.68 28.32 7.18
N GLY A 388 11.00 28.31 6.99
CA GLY A 388 11.68 29.33 6.19
C GLY A 388 11.33 29.25 4.70
N MET A 389 11.01 28.03 4.17
CA MET A 389 10.58 27.90 2.78
C MET A 389 9.18 28.49 2.61
N HIS A 390 8.27 28.26 3.55
CA HIS A 390 6.94 28.85 3.53
C HIS A 390 6.99 30.38 3.71
N ALA A 391 7.90 30.88 4.53
CA ALA A 391 8.15 32.34 4.64
C ALA A 391 8.58 32.93 3.29
N ILE A 392 9.54 32.31 2.60
CA ILE A 392 9.95 32.75 1.26
C ILE A 392 8.79 32.64 0.26
N ARG A 393 8.04 31.55 0.28
CA ARG A 393 6.87 31.35 -0.60
C ARG A 393 5.80 32.42 -0.44
N ARG A 394 5.56 32.94 0.77
CA ARG A 394 4.61 34.04 0.99
C ARG A 394 4.96 35.27 0.15
N LEU A 395 6.25 35.63 0.07
CA LEU A 395 6.74 36.75 -0.71
C LEU A 395 6.74 36.42 -2.22
N THR A 396 7.18 35.23 -2.59
CA THR A 396 7.36 34.88 -4.01
C THR A 396 6.04 34.56 -4.72
N ARG A 397 4.99 34.14 -4.00
CA ARG A 397 3.65 33.93 -4.60
C ARG A 397 2.94 35.22 -4.99
N THR A 398 3.34 36.34 -4.41
CA THR A 398 2.75 37.66 -4.68
C THR A 398 3.53 38.44 -5.74
N THR A 399 4.54 37.87 -6.36
CA THR A 399 5.26 38.45 -7.51
C THR A 399 4.40 38.39 -8.77
N THR A 400 4.72 39.23 -9.77
CA THR A 400 3.96 39.32 -11.03
C THR A 400 3.85 37.99 -11.76
N SER A 401 4.97 37.22 -11.82
CA SER A 401 4.99 35.91 -12.47
C SER A 401 6.24 35.12 -12.07
N THR A 402 6.09 33.82 -11.91
CA THR A 402 7.22 32.88 -11.78
C THR A 402 8.07 32.77 -13.04
N GLN A 403 7.52 33.19 -14.18
CA GLN A 403 8.21 33.25 -15.49
C GLN A 403 9.07 34.52 -15.63
N ASN A 404 8.94 35.51 -14.73
CA ASN A 404 9.76 36.70 -14.77
C ASN A 404 11.26 36.33 -14.58
N PRO A 405 12.18 36.79 -15.45
CA PRO A 405 13.62 36.46 -15.36
C PRO A 405 14.26 36.80 -14.00
N LEU A 406 13.68 37.74 -13.25
CA LEU A 406 14.15 38.13 -11.92
C LEU A 406 13.67 37.21 -10.80
N HIS A 407 12.62 36.39 -11.03
CA HIS A 407 11.98 35.58 -9.98
C HIS A 407 12.97 34.63 -9.30
N GLY A 408 13.73 33.85 -10.06
CA GLY A 408 14.72 32.91 -9.51
C GLY A 408 15.82 33.62 -8.69
N ARG A 409 16.25 34.81 -9.16
CA ARG A 409 17.24 35.66 -8.45
C ARG A 409 16.67 36.20 -7.14
N PHE A 410 15.41 36.61 -7.13
CA PHE A 410 14.70 37.06 -5.93
C PHE A 410 14.57 35.92 -4.90
N CYS A 411 14.13 34.73 -5.32
CA CYS A 411 14.08 33.55 -4.44
C CYS A 411 15.44 33.23 -3.81
N ALA A 412 16.52 33.29 -4.61
CA ALA A 412 17.87 33.02 -4.14
C ALA A 412 18.37 34.11 -3.15
N ALA A 413 18.03 35.38 -3.39
CA ALA A 413 18.38 36.48 -2.51
C ALA A 413 17.65 36.37 -1.16
N LEU A 414 16.33 36.08 -1.15
CA LEU A 414 15.58 35.84 0.07
C LEU A 414 16.13 34.65 0.87
N SER A 415 16.49 33.56 0.17
CA SER A 415 17.11 32.41 0.83
C SER A 415 18.46 32.75 1.45
N ALA A 416 19.26 33.61 0.80
CA ALA A 416 20.56 34.06 1.32
C ALA A 416 20.42 35.04 2.49
N ALA A 417 19.34 35.80 2.57
CA ALA A 417 19.03 36.69 3.68
C ALA A 417 18.68 35.90 4.98
N ILE A 418 18.08 34.71 4.83
CA ILE A 418 17.70 33.86 5.97
C ILE A 418 18.82 32.89 6.35
N TYR A 419 19.46 32.26 5.34
CA TYR A 419 20.41 31.17 5.54
C TYR A 419 21.80 31.56 5.06
N THR A 420 22.77 31.57 5.94
CA THR A 420 24.19 31.72 5.59
C THR A 420 24.90 30.36 5.70
N TYR A 421 26.04 30.22 5.06
CA TYR A 421 26.89 29.06 5.23
C TYR A 421 27.91 29.31 6.32
N ASP A 422 28.22 28.28 7.10
CA ASP A 422 29.34 28.34 8.03
C ASP A 422 30.63 28.73 7.31
N SER A 423 31.21 29.87 7.70
CA SER A 423 32.33 30.50 6.99
C SER A 423 33.60 29.64 7.02
N ASP A 424 33.86 29.00 8.15
CA ASP A 424 35.06 28.23 8.38
C ASP A 424 35.04 26.93 7.58
N THR A 425 33.95 26.20 7.66
CA THR A 425 33.75 24.97 6.86
C THR A 425 33.75 25.29 5.36
N LEU A 426 33.15 26.42 4.96
CA LEU A 426 33.12 26.84 3.56
C LEU A 426 34.53 27.13 3.06
N SER A 427 35.33 27.86 3.81
CA SER A 427 36.71 28.22 3.46
C SER A 427 37.60 26.99 3.40
N ARG A 428 37.48 26.07 4.35
CA ARG A 428 38.20 24.78 4.36
C ARG A 428 37.84 23.92 3.15
N LEU A 429 36.55 23.83 2.80
CA LEU A 429 36.12 23.07 1.64
C LEU A 429 36.63 23.65 0.32
N GLN A 430 36.66 25.00 0.19
CA GLN A 430 37.25 25.68 -0.96
C GLN A 430 38.75 25.39 -1.09
N ALA A 431 39.50 25.45 0.02
CA ALA A 431 40.92 25.12 0.04
C ALA A 431 41.17 23.64 -0.33
N ALA A 432 40.39 22.71 0.19
CA ALA A 432 40.48 21.30 -0.12
C ALA A 432 40.22 20.99 -1.60
N GLN A 433 39.23 21.63 -2.21
CA GLN A 433 38.95 21.49 -3.66
C GLN A 433 40.07 22.06 -4.53
N ARG A 434 40.65 23.18 -4.12
CA ARG A 434 41.85 23.71 -4.84
C ARG A 434 43.02 22.72 -4.80
N ARG A 435 43.25 22.05 -3.66
CA ARG A 435 44.28 21.00 -3.55
C ARG A 435 44.02 19.80 -4.49
N GLN A 436 42.75 19.52 -4.83
CA GLN A 436 42.38 18.52 -5.85
C GLN A 436 42.48 19.04 -7.31
N GLY A 437 43.00 20.24 -7.54
CA GLY A 437 43.11 20.82 -8.89
C GLY A 437 41.80 21.38 -9.43
N GLN A 438 40.72 21.40 -8.64
CA GLN A 438 39.45 22.00 -9.04
C GLN A 438 39.55 23.54 -8.98
N ARG A 439 39.72 24.16 -10.12
CA ARG A 439 39.78 25.64 -10.26
C ARG A 439 38.38 26.15 -10.59
N GLY A 440 37.59 26.50 -9.63
CA GLY A 440 36.26 27.06 -9.88
C GLY A 440 35.46 27.34 -8.59
N ARG A 441 34.31 27.99 -8.78
CA ARG A 441 33.40 28.26 -7.68
C ARG A 441 32.75 26.95 -7.23
N LEU A 442 32.69 26.70 -5.91
CA LEU A 442 31.96 25.57 -5.33
C LEU A 442 30.55 25.47 -5.89
N THR A 443 30.18 24.28 -6.36
CA THR A 443 28.81 24.04 -6.78
C THR A 443 27.85 24.16 -5.61
N THR A 444 26.62 24.61 -5.85
CA THR A 444 25.57 24.68 -4.82
C THR A 444 25.35 23.30 -4.17
N ARG A 445 25.46 22.23 -4.96
CA ARG A 445 25.35 20.84 -4.46
C ARG A 445 26.44 20.50 -3.46
N ALA A 446 27.70 20.84 -3.74
CA ALA A 446 28.82 20.58 -2.83
C ALA A 446 28.68 21.41 -1.54
N ARG A 447 28.33 22.70 -1.63
CA ARG A 447 28.06 23.54 -0.48
C ARG A 447 26.96 22.94 0.41
N ASN A 448 25.80 22.65 -0.16
CA ASN A 448 24.67 22.10 0.60
C ASN A 448 24.95 20.73 1.22
N LYS A 449 25.90 19.97 0.66
CA LYS A 449 26.23 18.63 1.15
C LYS A 449 27.23 18.65 2.30
N TYR A 450 28.17 19.58 2.32
CA TYR A 450 29.30 19.54 3.23
C TYR A 450 29.41 20.76 4.16
N VAL A 451 28.69 21.84 3.88
CA VAL A 451 28.75 23.07 4.69
C VAL A 451 27.44 23.25 5.45
N PRO A 452 27.49 23.32 6.79
CA PRO A 452 26.31 23.62 7.59
C PRO A 452 25.72 24.98 7.18
N ARG A 453 24.39 25.04 7.11
CA ARG A 453 23.68 26.31 7.07
C ARG A 453 23.44 26.77 8.48
N VAL A 454 23.63 28.06 8.72
CA VAL A 454 23.32 28.73 9.97
C VAL A 454 22.30 29.84 9.69
N ILE A 455 21.48 30.09 10.67
CA ILE A 455 20.53 31.21 10.64
C ILE A 455 21.10 32.32 11.48
N VAL A 456 21.15 33.52 10.92
CA VAL A 456 21.58 34.75 11.63
C VAL A 456 20.48 35.21 12.59
N ASP A 457 20.78 36.26 13.38
CA ASP A 457 19.80 36.84 14.29
C ASP A 457 18.60 37.49 13.57
N ALA A 458 17.52 37.72 14.31
CA ALA A 458 16.25 38.21 13.78
C ALA A 458 16.35 39.58 13.11
N GLU A 459 17.10 40.50 13.74
CA GLU A 459 17.28 41.87 13.23
C GLU A 459 18.04 41.85 11.92
N ARG A 460 19.09 41.04 11.82
CA ARG A 460 19.87 40.87 10.63
C ARG A 460 19.03 40.27 9.48
N ILE A 461 18.22 39.25 9.77
CA ILE A 461 17.31 38.69 8.76
C ILE A 461 16.33 39.74 8.24
N ALA A 462 15.73 40.51 9.16
CA ALA A 462 14.78 41.56 8.79
C ALA A 462 15.43 42.62 7.91
N HIS A 463 16.62 43.09 8.32
CA HIS A 463 17.41 44.06 7.56
C HIS A 463 17.79 43.52 6.16
N ASP A 464 18.34 42.32 6.07
CA ASP A 464 18.77 41.73 4.81
C ASP A 464 17.59 41.51 3.86
N ILE A 465 16.39 41.16 4.36
CA ILE A 465 15.17 41.07 3.53
C ILE A 465 14.68 42.47 3.12
N ASP A 466 14.72 43.47 3.99
CA ASP A 466 14.41 44.86 3.64
C ASP A 466 15.29 45.31 2.43
N GLU A 467 16.61 45.07 2.49
CA GLU A 467 17.54 45.37 1.41
C GLU A 467 17.21 44.61 0.11
N VAL A 468 16.86 43.30 0.21
CA VAL A 468 16.46 42.49 -0.96
C VAL A 468 15.21 43.10 -1.62
N ILE A 469 14.20 43.46 -0.84
CA ILE A 469 12.96 44.02 -1.36
C ILE A 469 13.24 45.38 -2.03
N GLU A 470 14.00 46.27 -1.38
CA GLU A 470 14.33 47.58 -1.94
C GLU A 470 15.12 47.43 -3.27
N LYS A 471 16.11 46.57 -3.28
CA LYS A 471 16.90 46.27 -4.49
C LYS A 471 16.01 45.79 -5.64
N PHE A 472 15.08 44.84 -5.41
CA PHE A 472 14.24 44.31 -6.49
C PHE A 472 13.07 45.23 -6.84
N ARG A 473 12.68 46.19 -5.99
CA ARG A 473 11.71 47.25 -6.31
C ARG A 473 12.18 48.10 -7.48
N GLY A 474 13.46 48.45 -7.51
CA GLY A 474 14.07 49.26 -8.59
C GLY A 474 14.40 48.47 -9.87
N MET A 475 14.30 47.11 -9.85
CA MET A 475 14.68 46.28 -10.98
C MET A 475 13.51 46.07 -11.94
N GLN A 476 13.78 46.27 -13.22
CA GLN A 476 12.85 45.89 -14.31
C GLN A 476 13.49 44.84 -15.21
N SER A 477 12.68 43.95 -15.74
CA SER A 477 13.03 42.99 -16.77
C SER A 477 12.24 43.26 -18.04
N GLY A 478 12.53 42.57 -19.15
CA GLY A 478 11.72 42.64 -20.34
C GLY A 478 10.25 42.22 -20.14
N ALA A 479 9.95 41.57 -19.03
CA ALA A 479 8.59 41.19 -18.61
C ALA A 479 7.99 42.18 -17.58
N GLY A 480 8.59 43.35 -17.39
CA GLY A 480 8.18 44.36 -16.44
C GLY A 480 8.73 44.17 -15.02
N PRO A 481 8.17 44.89 -14.01
CA PRO A 481 8.59 44.80 -12.62
C PRO A 481 8.22 43.44 -12.03
N LEU A 482 9.06 42.92 -11.13
CA LEU A 482 8.80 41.66 -10.43
C LEU A 482 7.87 41.84 -9.23
N LEU A 483 8.17 42.87 -8.40
CA LEU A 483 7.45 43.08 -7.16
C LEU A 483 6.13 43.84 -7.37
N THR A 484 5.11 43.44 -6.66
CA THR A 484 3.79 44.06 -6.64
C THR A 484 3.52 44.73 -5.28
N THR A 485 2.44 45.52 -5.16
CA THR A 485 1.96 46.04 -3.89
C THR A 485 1.67 44.88 -2.90
N ALA A 486 1.10 43.78 -3.40
CA ALA A 486 0.83 42.60 -2.58
C ALA A 486 2.12 41.96 -2.02
N THR A 487 3.26 42.06 -2.73
CA THR A 487 4.55 41.58 -2.21
C THR A 487 5.02 42.44 -1.03
N GLN A 488 4.81 43.75 -1.09
CA GLN A 488 5.15 44.66 -0.01
C GLN A 488 4.24 44.45 1.21
N GLU A 489 2.97 44.24 0.99
CA GLU A 489 2.00 43.89 2.05
C GLU A 489 2.35 42.55 2.70
N ALA A 490 2.64 41.53 1.93
CA ALA A 490 3.08 40.23 2.45
C ALA A 490 4.36 40.35 3.31
N TRP A 491 5.30 41.24 2.92
CA TRP A 491 6.48 41.50 3.74
C TRP A 491 6.13 42.27 5.01
N ARG A 492 5.33 43.31 4.93
CA ARG A 492 4.87 44.07 6.11
C ARG A 492 4.24 43.14 7.16
N ASP A 493 3.47 42.14 6.70
CA ASP A 493 2.81 41.19 7.59
C ASP A 493 3.78 40.11 8.13
N LEU A 494 4.80 39.74 7.38
CA LEU A 494 5.80 38.75 7.77
C LEU A 494 6.88 39.32 8.69
N ARG A 495 7.27 40.57 8.48
CA ARG A 495 8.39 41.25 9.19
C ARG A 495 8.30 41.20 10.73
N PRO A 496 7.13 41.41 11.37
CA PRO A 496 7.00 41.26 12.83
C PRO A 496 7.31 39.84 13.32
N HIS A 497 6.96 38.82 12.55
CA HIS A 497 7.30 37.41 12.87
C HIS A 497 8.81 37.17 12.78
N VAL A 498 9.48 37.77 11.80
CA VAL A 498 10.94 37.69 11.68
C VAL A 498 11.60 38.32 12.88
N LEU A 499 11.21 39.55 13.25
CA LEU A 499 11.74 40.27 14.43
C LEU A 499 11.45 39.56 15.75
N ALA A 500 10.32 38.82 15.84
CA ALA A 500 10.00 37.97 16.98
C ALA A 500 10.82 36.66 17.02
N GLY A 501 11.79 36.50 16.14
CA GLY A 501 12.68 35.32 16.07
C GLY A 501 12.00 34.04 15.61
N CYS A 502 10.85 34.15 14.91
CA CYS A 502 10.13 32.96 14.43
C CYS A 502 10.90 32.15 13.36
N LEU A 503 11.86 32.78 12.66
CA LEU A 503 12.77 32.12 11.73
C LEU A 503 14.09 31.66 12.34
N CYS A 504 14.45 32.16 13.53
CA CYS A 504 15.73 31.86 14.18
C CYS A 504 15.76 30.45 14.76
N ASP A 505 16.95 29.86 14.82
CA ASP A 505 17.15 28.58 15.50
C ASP A 505 16.83 28.69 17.01
N PRO A 506 16.29 27.62 17.61
CA PRO A 506 16.15 27.58 19.06
C PRO A 506 17.53 27.61 19.74
N PRO A 507 17.68 28.32 20.86
CA PRO A 507 18.94 28.36 21.61
C PRO A 507 19.42 26.94 21.99
N ALA A 508 20.72 26.68 21.88
CA ALA A 508 21.37 25.44 22.31
C ALA A 508 20.84 24.16 21.59
N MET A 509 20.25 24.29 20.39
CA MET A 509 19.87 23.15 19.57
C MET A 509 20.76 22.99 18.34
N GLN A 510 21.25 21.79 18.13
CA GLN A 510 21.97 21.45 16.90
C GLN A 510 20.98 21.19 15.77
N MET A 511 20.88 22.15 14.84
CA MET A 511 19.90 22.10 13.74
C MET A 511 20.44 21.44 12.46
N ASN A 512 21.62 20.84 12.52
CA ASN A 512 22.20 20.06 11.46
C ASN A 512 22.63 18.70 12.00
N THR A 513 22.31 17.62 11.29
CA THR A 513 22.86 16.29 11.55
C THR A 513 24.04 16.04 10.63
N THR A 514 25.04 15.34 11.15
CA THR A 514 26.23 14.95 10.39
C THR A 514 26.13 13.47 10.01
N GLY A 515 26.54 13.15 8.80
CA GLY A 515 26.64 11.77 8.29
C GLY A 515 28.10 11.33 8.17
N SER A 516 28.32 10.24 7.45
CA SER A 516 29.64 9.65 7.27
C SER A 516 30.66 10.66 6.74
N PRO A 517 31.90 10.65 7.26
CA PRO A 517 32.97 11.53 6.80
C PRO A 517 33.42 11.15 5.38
N VAL A 518 33.80 12.13 4.60
CA VAL A 518 34.33 11.98 3.24
C VAL A 518 35.64 12.77 3.15
N THR A 519 36.69 12.18 2.63
CA THR A 519 37.97 12.85 2.41
C THR A 519 37.97 13.62 1.09
N ILE A 520 38.21 14.92 1.16
CA ILE A 520 38.31 15.84 0.01
C ILE A 520 39.63 16.58 0.11
N GLY A 521 40.50 16.46 -0.86
CA GLY A 521 41.80 17.15 -0.89
C GLY A 521 42.68 16.89 0.36
N GLY A 522 42.62 15.66 0.90
CA GLY A 522 43.36 15.26 2.10
C GLY A 522 42.74 15.68 3.43
N GLU A 523 41.57 16.32 3.41
CA GLU A 523 40.86 16.80 4.59
C GLU A 523 39.49 16.12 4.74
N GLN A 524 39.08 15.82 5.98
CA GLN A 524 37.81 15.16 6.24
C GLN A 524 36.67 16.17 6.36
N PHE A 525 35.57 15.91 5.64
CA PHE A 525 34.31 16.65 5.70
C PHE A 525 33.18 15.67 5.98
N GLN A 526 32.28 16.07 6.88
CA GLN A 526 31.06 15.33 7.13
C GLN A 526 29.96 15.77 6.16
N THR A 527 29.11 14.85 5.76
CA THR A 527 27.89 15.24 5.07
C THR A 527 26.92 15.85 6.07
N VAL A 528 26.28 16.96 5.67
CA VAL A 528 25.40 17.73 6.54
C VAL A 528 23.97 17.64 6.02
N ARG A 529 23.01 17.48 6.94
CA ARG A 529 21.59 17.60 6.65
C ARG A 529 20.95 18.55 7.66
N THR A 530 20.11 19.43 7.18
CA THR A 530 19.33 20.30 8.06
C THR A 530 18.14 19.55 8.64
N ARG A 531 17.83 19.83 9.90
CA ARG A 531 16.62 19.38 10.61
C ARG A 531 15.54 20.46 10.63
N ARG A 532 15.85 21.65 10.04
CA ARG A 532 14.97 22.80 10.02
C ARG A 532 13.84 22.64 9.04
N GLY A 533 12.66 23.13 9.45
CA GLY A 533 11.52 23.35 8.58
C GLY A 533 10.85 22.10 8.04
N ALA A 534 9.94 22.30 7.10
CA ALA A 534 9.11 21.27 6.49
C ALA A 534 9.64 20.74 5.14
N SER A 535 10.89 21.07 4.76
CA SER A 535 11.45 20.66 3.45
C SER A 535 11.42 19.14 3.21
N ALA A 536 11.57 18.34 4.27
CA ALA A 536 11.46 16.88 4.18
C ALA A 536 10.01 16.45 3.92
N LEU A 537 9.02 17.16 4.49
CA LEU A 537 7.59 16.96 4.24
C LEU A 537 7.22 17.28 2.79
N GLU A 538 7.73 18.35 2.22
CA GLU A 538 7.47 18.70 0.81
C GLU A 538 7.96 17.59 -0.14
N GLY A 539 9.14 17.02 0.11
CA GLY A 539 9.61 15.83 -0.60
C GLY A 539 8.71 14.62 -0.39
N PHE A 540 8.21 14.44 0.83
CA PHE A 540 7.30 13.37 1.19
C PHE A 540 5.92 13.52 0.52
N HIS A 541 5.38 14.74 0.43
CA HIS A 541 4.14 15.03 -0.29
C HIS A 541 4.19 14.58 -1.75
N THR A 542 5.35 14.67 -2.39
CA THR A 542 5.55 14.15 -3.76
C THR A 542 5.36 12.63 -3.81
N HIS A 543 5.85 11.90 -2.80
CA HIS A 543 5.61 10.46 -2.70
C HIS A 543 4.15 10.13 -2.41
N GLN A 544 3.49 10.90 -1.52
CA GLN A 544 2.06 10.73 -1.27
C GLN A 544 1.22 10.97 -2.52
N LYS A 545 1.56 11.99 -3.32
CA LYS A 545 0.94 12.21 -4.63
C LYS A 545 1.12 11.02 -5.56
N GLN A 546 2.31 10.41 -5.59
CA GLN A 546 2.56 9.21 -6.39
C GLN A 546 1.74 8.02 -5.90
N TRP A 547 1.68 7.77 -4.59
CA TRP A 547 0.90 6.66 -4.03
C TRP A 547 -0.59 6.77 -4.30
N LEU A 548 -1.12 7.98 -4.28
CA LEU A 548 -2.53 8.28 -4.54
C LEU A 548 -2.79 8.68 -5.99
N GLY A 549 -1.76 9.07 -6.72
CA GLY A 549 -1.87 9.73 -8.03
C GLY A 549 -2.10 8.80 -9.21
N CYS A 550 -1.59 7.58 -9.14
CA CYS A 550 -1.72 6.60 -10.22
C CYS A 550 -3.14 6.01 -10.34
N LEU A 551 -4.04 6.33 -9.42
CA LEU A 551 -5.18 5.49 -9.11
C LEU A 551 -6.54 6.17 -9.29
N GLY A 552 -6.59 7.41 -9.80
CA GLY A 552 -7.85 8.14 -9.92
C GLY A 552 -8.37 8.60 -8.55
N ARG A 553 -9.69 8.71 -8.40
CA ARG A 553 -10.32 9.03 -7.11
C ARG A 553 -10.48 7.74 -6.29
N HIS A 554 -10.04 7.78 -5.04
CA HIS A 554 -10.20 6.67 -4.09
C HIS A 554 -11.39 6.90 -3.18
N ALA A 555 -11.99 5.80 -2.75
CA ALA A 555 -12.75 5.79 -1.52
C ALA A 555 -11.78 6.07 -0.33
N ALA A 556 -12.24 6.73 0.71
CA ALA A 556 -11.41 7.18 1.84
C ALA A 556 -10.68 6.01 2.54
N ASP A 557 -11.29 4.83 2.58
CA ASP A 557 -10.75 3.60 3.15
C ASP A 557 -9.50 3.10 2.39
N ALA A 558 -9.58 3.02 1.06
CA ALA A 558 -8.45 2.64 0.22
C ALA A 558 -7.31 3.68 0.29
N GLY A 559 -7.67 4.97 0.28
CA GLY A 559 -6.70 6.06 0.44
C GLY A 559 -5.98 6.01 1.78
N THR A 560 -6.69 5.79 2.87
CA THR A 560 -6.12 5.64 4.22
C THR A 560 -5.19 4.43 4.30
N ALA A 561 -5.58 3.31 3.72
CA ALA A 561 -4.75 2.09 3.68
C ALA A 561 -3.45 2.31 2.90
N LEU A 562 -3.52 2.97 1.73
CA LEU A 562 -2.35 3.31 0.91
C LEU A 562 -1.38 4.26 1.63
N LEU A 563 -1.92 5.27 2.31
CA LEU A 563 -1.12 6.21 3.09
C LEU A 563 -0.41 5.51 4.25
N ALA A 564 -1.10 4.62 4.97
CA ALA A 564 -0.52 3.86 6.07
C ALA A 564 0.60 2.90 5.60
N ASP A 565 0.37 2.14 4.54
CA ASP A 565 1.40 1.27 3.94
C ASP A 565 2.58 2.07 3.38
N GLY A 566 2.31 3.22 2.76
CA GLY A 566 3.32 4.14 2.27
C GLY A 566 4.17 4.71 3.40
N ALA A 567 3.55 5.13 4.49
CA ALA A 567 4.22 5.65 5.69
C ALA A 567 5.17 4.62 6.32
N VAL A 568 4.72 3.37 6.48
CA VAL A 568 5.56 2.27 6.99
C VAL A 568 6.78 2.04 6.08
N ARG A 569 6.57 1.99 4.75
CA ARG A 569 7.68 1.81 3.79
C ARG A 569 8.66 2.97 3.83
N TRP A 570 8.16 4.19 3.96
CA TRP A 570 8.97 5.39 4.09
C TRP A 570 9.85 5.31 5.32
N ASN A 571 9.27 5.04 6.50
CA ASN A 571 10.01 4.97 7.75
C ASN A 571 11.04 3.82 7.75
N ARG A 572 10.70 2.66 7.23
CA ARG A 572 11.64 1.53 7.05
C ARG A 572 12.82 1.92 6.16
N LYS A 573 12.57 2.66 5.07
CA LYS A 573 13.64 3.17 4.20
C LYS A 573 14.53 4.14 4.95
N ARG A 574 13.97 5.08 5.71
CA ARG A 574 14.73 6.05 6.51
C ARG A 574 15.61 5.39 7.55
N ARG A 575 15.11 4.39 8.29
CA ARG A 575 15.91 3.60 9.23
C ARG A 575 17.10 2.87 8.58
N ARG A 576 16.91 2.31 7.39
CA ARG A 576 18.00 1.66 6.64
C ARG A 576 19.06 2.65 6.13
N GLU A 577 18.65 3.85 5.75
CA GLU A 577 19.57 4.91 5.31
C GLU A 577 20.39 5.50 6.47
N ARG A 578 19.98 5.23 7.70
CA ARG A 578 20.59 5.72 8.93
C ARG A 578 20.57 4.61 9.98
N PRO A 579 21.36 3.54 9.81
CA PRO A 579 21.53 2.57 10.88
C PRO A 579 22.02 3.35 12.10
N GLU A 580 21.32 3.17 13.22
CA GLU A 580 21.78 3.67 14.51
C GLU A 580 23.17 3.09 14.76
N GLY A 581 24.15 3.98 14.95
CA GLY A 581 25.52 3.62 15.28
C GLY A 581 25.62 3.08 16.71
#